data_b8ad9b63df4bee9bfbed4792deaf662c
#
_entry.id   b8ad9b63df4bee9bfbed4792deaf662c
#
_cell.length_a   1.000
_cell.length_b   1.000
_cell.length_c   1.000
_cell.angle_alpha   90.00
_cell.angle_beta   90.00
_cell.angle_gamma   90.00
#
_symmetry.space_group_name_H-M   'P 1'
#
loop_
_entity.id
_entity.type
_entity.pdbx_description
1 polymer ?
#
loop_
_entity_poly.entity_id
_entity_poly.type
_entity_poly.pdbx_seq_one_letter_code
_entity_poly.pdbx_strand_id
1 'polypeptide(L)'
;MEYPYAVTVGADGARVVFLRSSELWLLDLPTGAERRIVSGPVDSYATDRDARVAAVVCGGELFRADLVDGTVTAVPSVGPVFDARPDPLGSAIGYLTDPGGAASLHVIGPDTDRLLAGEPGNAWREHGGTISWGMPGTWAGEFGRTRGWWWSPDGSQILAVRSARTVSLHLLDLDDGWVDVHWDRETYPYLAQVRWIGGGPLITVLRRMQQHGLVLSIDPRTGETQVHAELADARWVEPIPGTPRHLPDGRVLVGGELAHDGFDARCLFADGSLLTPPGLYVRRVAGTLPRPGGPPGAPDLIVEGSLGEPAVREVFRVRTSLGGGGPEVTRLALLTGADRVTVGGDVLVAGHRVWQGDRMISLRSPAPDPSGFPEPVLERVTDRRLPAAVLYPTGHVGGTRLPVLVTLGDGPGHQQVLADPSAWRERQRFADSGFAVVSVDSRGTPGVAPSFEKAVHRRLADVVLADQADALHALHGKHPDLDLTRVAVRGCGLGGWLAALAVLRRPEDFHRAVAHRPVVDWSELPGPVAERYLGDRNDSSDVYAHHSLHEAGTSPDVLLIGVELDGFASRSAVTFEEELTFLTGW
;
A
#
# COMPACT_ATOMS: atom_id res chain seq x y z
N MET A 1 3.74 3.55 -18.73
CA MET A 1 2.51 4.07 -18.09
C MET A 1 2.25 5.46 -18.65
N GLU A 2 1.07 5.66 -19.19
CA GLU A 2 0.68 6.92 -19.86
C GLU A 2 0.02 7.92 -18.90
N TYR A 3 -0.46 7.44 -17.74
CA TYR A 3 -1.01 8.30 -16.69
C TYR A 3 0.10 8.91 -15.82
N PRO A 4 -0.12 10.13 -15.31
CA PRO A 4 0.74 10.69 -14.27
C PRO A 4 0.78 9.79 -13.04
N TYR A 5 1.97 9.56 -12.49
CA TYR A 5 2.19 8.75 -11.29
C TYR A 5 3.32 9.34 -10.45
N ALA A 6 3.52 8.84 -9.23
CA ALA A 6 4.50 9.35 -8.27
C ALA A 6 4.36 10.87 -8.07
N VAL A 7 3.12 11.35 -7.87
CA VAL A 7 2.81 12.78 -7.81
C VAL A 7 3.28 13.38 -6.49
N THR A 8 3.92 14.55 -6.56
CA THR A 8 4.30 15.39 -5.42
C THR A 8 3.72 16.80 -5.61
N VAL A 9 3.24 17.40 -4.53
CA VAL A 9 2.73 18.78 -4.51
C VAL A 9 3.58 19.60 -3.56
N GLY A 10 4.06 20.75 -4.00
CA GLY A 10 4.79 21.69 -3.14
C GLY A 10 3.92 22.21 -1.99
N ALA A 11 4.50 22.39 -0.81
CA ALA A 11 3.77 22.86 0.36
C ALA A 11 3.28 24.31 0.21
N ASP A 12 3.88 25.08 -0.70
CA ASP A 12 3.42 26.42 -1.09
C ASP A 12 2.21 26.42 -2.04
N GLY A 13 1.80 25.23 -2.53
CA GLY A 13 0.69 25.08 -3.48
C GLY A 13 0.98 25.63 -4.88
N ALA A 14 2.25 25.89 -5.23
CA ALA A 14 2.60 26.49 -6.50
C ALA A 14 2.91 25.48 -7.62
N ARG A 15 3.31 24.26 -7.27
CA ARG A 15 3.82 23.27 -8.23
C ARG A 15 3.32 21.86 -7.95
N VAL A 16 3.06 21.14 -9.04
CA VAL A 16 2.82 19.69 -9.03
C VAL A 16 3.88 19.02 -9.88
N VAL A 17 4.63 18.11 -9.30
CA VAL A 17 5.68 17.33 -9.95
C VAL A 17 5.22 15.88 -10.08
N PHE A 18 5.45 15.26 -11.22
CA PHE A 18 4.98 13.90 -11.48
C PHE A 18 5.82 13.20 -12.54
N LEU A 19 5.75 11.88 -12.56
CA LEU A 19 6.27 11.08 -13.66
C LEU A 19 5.16 10.79 -14.67
N ARG A 20 5.52 10.87 -15.97
CA ARG A 20 4.70 10.43 -17.08
C ARG A 20 5.61 9.78 -18.13
N SER A 21 5.31 8.54 -18.52
CA SER A 21 6.17 7.74 -19.43
C SER A 21 7.64 7.67 -18.97
N SER A 22 7.86 7.55 -17.66
CA SER A 22 9.18 7.54 -17.00
C SER A 22 10.00 8.84 -17.19
N GLU A 23 9.39 9.93 -17.58
CA GLU A 23 9.98 11.27 -17.64
C GLU A 23 9.46 12.15 -16.49
N LEU A 24 10.29 13.10 -16.03
CA LEU A 24 9.89 14.04 -14.98
C LEU A 24 9.20 15.26 -15.58
N TRP A 25 7.99 15.54 -15.11
CA TRP A 25 7.15 16.66 -15.53
C TRP A 25 6.77 17.56 -14.36
N LEU A 26 6.52 18.81 -14.67
CA LEU A 26 6.06 19.84 -13.75
C LEU A 26 4.82 20.53 -14.32
N LEU A 27 3.78 20.68 -13.49
CA LEU A 27 2.71 21.65 -13.69
C LEU A 27 2.97 22.86 -12.79
N ASP A 28 3.15 24.03 -13.37
CA ASP A 28 3.16 25.31 -12.68
C ASP A 28 1.71 25.79 -12.52
N LEU A 29 1.23 25.84 -11.30
CA LEU A 29 -0.19 26.15 -11.01
C LEU A 29 -0.56 27.60 -11.27
N PRO A 30 0.26 28.61 -10.95
CA PRO A 30 0.00 30.00 -11.29
C PRO A 30 -0.26 30.23 -12.78
N THR A 31 0.53 29.63 -13.66
CA THR A 31 0.41 29.78 -15.11
C THR A 31 -0.46 28.71 -15.78
N GLY A 32 -0.65 27.56 -15.14
CA GLY A 32 -1.30 26.38 -15.70
C GLY A 32 -0.47 25.65 -16.76
N ALA A 33 0.83 25.98 -16.87
CA ALA A 33 1.71 25.39 -17.87
C ALA A 33 2.32 24.08 -17.40
N GLU A 34 2.23 23.04 -18.23
CA GLU A 34 3.01 21.81 -18.06
C GLU A 34 4.32 21.89 -18.84
N ARG A 35 5.41 21.51 -18.20
CA ARG A 35 6.71 21.39 -18.88
C ARG A 35 7.43 20.11 -18.45
N ARG A 36 8.19 19.54 -19.37
CA ARG A 36 9.09 18.43 -19.10
C ARG A 36 10.38 18.97 -18.51
N ILE A 37 10.82 18.40 -17.38
CA ILE A 37 12.05 18.78 -16.67
C ILE A 37 13.19 17.84 -17.06
N VAL A 38 12.94 16.51 -17.02
CA VAL A 38 13.94 15.51 -17.39
C VAL A 38 13.35 14.62 -18.47
N SER A 39 14.06 14.49 -19.59
CA SER A 39 13.76 13.56 -20.67
C SER A 39 14.58 12.29 -20.52
N GLY A 40 13.92 11.13 -20.64
CA GLY A 40 14.55 9.81 -20.50
C GLY A 40 14.11 9.10 -19.21
N PRO A 41 14.53 7.84 -19.04
CA PRO A 41 14.03 7.01 -17.95
C PRO A 41 14.50 7.53 -16.59
N VAL A 42 13.56 8.05 -15.82
CA VAL A 42 13.74 8.43 -14.42
C VAL A 42 13.41 7.22 -13.56
N ASP A 43 14.36 6.73 -12.79
CA ASP A 43 14.16 5.62 -11.85
C ASP A 43 13.38 6.07 -10.63
N SER A 44 13.75 7.23 -10.07
CA SER A 44 13.08 7.84 -8.93
C SER A 44 13.35 9.33 -8.85
N TYR A 45 12.49 10.05 -8.14
CA TYR A 45 12.72 11.43 -7.76
C TYR A 45 12.11 11.76 -6.39
N ALA A 46 12.62 12.81 -5.78
CA ALA A 46 12.01 13.46 -4.62
C ALA A 46 12.25 14.97 -4.69
N THR A 47 11.37 15.76 -4.06
CA THR A 47 11.49 17.21 -4.02
C THR A 47 11.77 17.73 -2.61
N ASP A 48 12.30 18.95 -2.53
CA ASP A 48 12.25 19.76 -1.31
C ASP A 48 10.78 20.06 -0.92
N ARG A 49 10.58 20.72 0.21
CA ARG A 49 9.24 20.99 0.76
C ARG A 49 8.32 21.74 -0.20
N ASP A 50 8.84 22.75 -0.90
CA ASP A 50 8.05 23.64 -1.76
C ASP A 50 8.13 23.27 -3.25
N ALA A 51 8.69 22.09 -3.58
CA ALA A 51 8.91 21.64 -4.95
C ALA A 51 9.65 22.68 -5.82
N ARG A 52 10.75 23.22 -5.29
CA ARG A 52 11.67 24.14 -6.01
C ARG A 52 12.87 23.40 -6.55
N VAL A 53 13.28 22.35 -5.85
CA VAL A 53 14.41 21.49 -6.20
C VAL A 53 13.95 20.03 -6.20
N ALA A 54 14.41 19.27 -7.18
CA ALA A 54 14.27 17.82 -7.17
C ALA A 54 15.64 17.13 -7.23
N ALA A 55 15.80 16.09 -6.43
CA ALA A 55 16.82 15.07 -6.64
C ALA A 55 16.22 14.00 -7.58
N VAL A 56 16.91 13.69 -8.66
CA VAL A 56 16.45 12.78 -9.71
C VAL A 56 17.51 11.71 -9.90
N VAL A 57 17.09 10.46 -9.94
CA VAL A 57 17.98 9.32 -10.22
C VAL A 57 17.64 8.73 -11.58
N CYS A 58 18.65 8.58 -12.43
CA CYS A 58 18.55 7.99 -13.76
C CYS A 58 19.70 7.00 -13.95
N GLY A 59 19.43 5.71 -14.09
CA GLY A 59 20.46 4.69 -14.27
C GLY A 59 21.49 4.61 -13.14
N GLY A 60 21.09 5.00 -11.91
CA GLY A 60 21.99 5.07 -10.75
C GLY A 60 22.82 6.35 -10.67
N GLU A 61 22.69 7.29 -11.60
CA GLU A 61 23.31 8.61 -11.54
C GLU A 61 22.39 9.64 -10.89
N LEU A 62 22.96 10.56 -10.11
CA LEU A 62 22.23 11.61 -9.39
C LEU A 62 22.24 12.93 -10.17
N PHE A 63 21.06 13.52 -10.29
CA PHE A 63 20.87 14.84 -10.87
C PHE A 63 20.11 15.75 -9.89
N ARG A 64 20.49 17.01 -9.88
CA ARG A 64 19.73 18.10 -9.22
C ARG A 64 18.98 18.88 -10.30
N ALA A 65 17.66 18.91 -10.18
CA ALA A 65 16.81 19.71 -11.06
C ALA A 65 16.30 20.93 -10.30
N ASP A 66 16.55 22.13 -10.82
CA ASP A 66 15.87 23.34 -10.40
C ASP A 66 14.50 23.38 -11.07
N LEU A 67 13.45 23.31 -10.28
CA LEU A 67 12.07 23.25 -10.76
C LEU A 67 11.50 24.66 -11.04
N VAL A 68 12.24 25.73 -10.72
CA VAL A 68 11.84 27.11 -11.02
C VAL A 68 12.28 27.48 -12.44
N ASP A 69 13.55 27.33 -12.77
CA ASP A 69 14.08 27.68 -14.09
C ASP A 69 14.18 26.49 -15.06
N GLY A 70 14.16 25.25 -14.56
CA GLY A 70 14.23 24.02 -15.34
C GLY A 70 15.63 23.50 -15.60
N THR A 71 16.65 24.08 -14.97
CA THR A 71 18.04 23.63 -15.11
C THR A 71 18.23 22.26 -14.44
N VAL A 72 18.90 21.36 -15.13
CA VAL A 72 19.26 20.03 -14.62
C VAL A 72 20.77 19.87 -14.66
N THR A 73 21.37 19.57 -13.50
CA THR A 73 22.81 19.42 -13.34
C THR A 73 23.14 18.05 -12.76
N ALA A 74 24.15 17.37 -13.31
CA ALA A 74 24.65 16.13 -12.71
C ALA A 74 25.34 16.45 -11.37
N VAL A 75 25.09 15.58 -10.39
CA VAL A 75 25.67 15.69 -9.05
C VAL A 75 26.62 14.50 -8.87
N PRO A 76 27.93 14.73 -8.74
CA PRO A 76 28.87 13.64 -8.48
C PRO A 76 28.52 12.91 -7.18
N SER A 77 28.50 11.59 -7.22
CA SER A 77 28.16 10.72 -6.10
C SER A 77 29.14 9.56 -5.96
N VAL A 78 29.20 8.99 -4.75
CA VAL A 78 30.00 7.80 -4.49
C VAL A 78 29.20 6.56 -4.90
N GLY A 79 29.46 6.03 -6.10
CA GLY A 79 28.79 4.81 -6.61
C GLY A 79 27.35 5.02 -7.08
N PRO A 80 26.64 3.95 -7.44
CA PRO A 80 25.26 4.02 -7.88
C PRO A 80 24.33 4.52 -6.77
N VAL A 81 23.49 5.47 -7.12
CA VAL A 81 22.56 6.13 -6.21
C VAL A 81 21.18 5.52 -6.28
N PHE A 82 20.55 5.38 -5.13
CA PHE A 82 19.13 5.12 -4.99
C PHE A 82 18.56 5.88 -3.80
N ASP A 83 17.24 6.11 -3.79
CA ASP A 83 16.53 6.86 -2.74
C ASP A 83 17.17 8.23 -2.38
N ALA A 84 17.39 9.08 -3.40
CA ALA A 84 17.89 10.43 -3.23
C ALA A 84 16.78 11.42 -2.88
N ARG A 85 17.02 12.32 -1.91
CA ARG A 85 16.03 13.30 -1.43
C ARG A 85 16.71 14.62 -1.03
N PRO A 86 16.23 15.75 -1.55
CA PRO A 86 16.65 17.05 -1.02
C PRO A 86 16.26 17.19 0.45
N ASP A 87 17.00 17.99 1.18
CA ASP A 87 16.54 18.51 2.47
C ASP A 87 15.30 19.41 2.26
N PRO A 88 14.50 19.71 3.29
CA PRO A 88 13.29 20.51 3.15
C PRO A 88 13.49 21.92 2.58
N LEU A 89 14.71 22.45 2.60
CA LEU A 89 15.07 23.76 2.08
C LEU A 89 15.71 23.72 0.68
N GLY A 90 16.02 22.52 0.16
CA GLY A 90 16.64 22.31 -1.15
C GLY A 90 18.13 22.66 -1.22
N SER A 91 18.81 22.78 -0.07
CA SER A 91 20.23 23.16 0.01
C SER A 91 21.18 21.97 -0.06
N ALA A 92 20.77 20.81 0.41
CA ALA A 92 21.52 19.55 0.38
C ALA A 92 20.69 18.41 -0.17
N ILE A 93 21.34 17.32 -0.57
CA ILE A 93 20.67 16.08 -1.02
C ILE A 93 21.23 14.93 -0.19
N GLY A 94 20.36 14.25 0.56
CA GLY A 94 20.67 12.95 1.13
C GLY A 94 20.42 11.85 0.08
N TYR A 95 21.26 10.81 0.06
CA TYR A 95 21.09 9.68 -0.84
C TYR A 95 21.66 8.39 -0.27
N LEU A 96 21.16 7.28 -0.76
CA LEU A 96 21.69 5.95 -0.45
C LEU A 96 22.55 5.46 -1.61
N THR A 97 23.64 4.77 -1.27
CA THR A 97 24.45 4.00 -2.21
C THR A 97 24.85 2.65 -1.59
N ASP A 98 25.11 1.67 -2.44
CA ASP A 98 25.53 0.32 -2.02
C ASP A 98 26.76 -0.11 -2.82
N PRO A 99 27.96 0.37 -2.46
CA PRO A 99 29.19 0.04 -3.19
C PRO A 99 29.67 -1.39 -3.00
N GLY A 100 29.05 -2.19 -2.15
CA GLY A 100 29.54 -3.53 -1.82
C GLY A 100 28.56 -4.45 -1.09
N GLY A 101 27.26 -4.24 -1.24
CA GLY A 101 26.21 -5.10 -0.65
C GLY A 101 25.71 -4.64 0.73
N ALA A 102 26.06 -3.40 1.13
CA ALA A 102 25.54 -2.77 2.34
C ALA A 102 25.26 -1.29 2.08
N ALA A 103 24.01 -0.91 2.21
CA ALA A 103 23.63 0.47 1.97
C ALA A 103 24.23 1.42 2.99
N SER A 104 24.73 2.55 2.51
CA SER A 104 25.24 3.67 3.29
C SER A 104 24.47 4.95 2.93
N LEU A 105 24.32 5.84 3.91
CA LEU A 105 23.64 7.11 3.77
C LEU A 105 24.68 8.24 3.66
N HIS A 106 24.58 8.98 2.60
CA HIS A 106 25.40 10.13 2.27
C HIS A 106 24.58 11.42 2.26
N VAL A 107 25.24 12.55 2.49
CA VAL A 107 24.68 13.88 2.28
C VAL A 107 25.66 14.70 1.45
N ILE A 108 25.15 15.23 0.34
CA ILE A 108 25.89 16.12 -0.54
C ILE A 108 25.37 17.54 -0.38
N GLY A 109 26.27 18.43 0.03
CA GLY A 109 26.05 19.88 0.07
C GLY A 109 26.70 20.58 -1.14
N PRO A 110 26.78 21.91 -1.12
CA PRO A 110 27.37 22.66 -2.23
C PRO A 110 28.82 22.28 -2.56
N ASP A 111 29.62 21.96 -1.54
CA ASP A 111 31.08 21.80 -1.66
C ASP A 111 31.59 20.40 -1.26
N THR A 112 30.77 19.55 -0.67
CA THR A 112 31.21 18.27 -0.09
C THR A 112 30.16 17.19 -0.24
N ASP A 113 30.62 15.98 -0.55
CA ASP A 113 29.88 14.72 -0.38
C ASP A 113 30.41 14.02 0.87
N ARG A 114 29.53 13.74 1.82
CA ARG A 114 29.89 13.22 3.12
C ARG A 114 29.14 11.93 3.42
N LEU A 115 29.89 10.89 3.82
CA LEU A 115 29.32 9.71 4.47
C LEU A 115 28.75 10.11 5.83
N LEU A 116 27.43 10.02 5.98
CA LEU A 116 26.75 10.33 7.25
C LEU A 116 26.60 9.06 8.11
N ALA A 117 26.22 7.95 7.49
CA ALA A 117 26.12 6.66 8.17
C ALA A 117 26.44 5.51 7.23
N GLY A 118 27.32 4.64 7.65
CA GLY A 118 27.78 3.45 6.92
C GLY A 118 28.76 2.68 7.77
N GLU A 119 29.04 1.44 7.39
CA GLU A 119 30.01 0.60 8.11
C GLU A 119 31.34 0.59 7.32
N PRO A 120 32.46 0.93 7.93
CA PRO A 120 33.74 0.98 7.21
C PRO A 120 34.29 -0.42 6.90
N GLY A 121 34.64 -0.69 5.65
CA GLY A 121 35.41 -1.86 5.22
C GLY A 121 34.72 -3.22 5.47
N ASN A 122 35.49 -4.18 5.96
CA ASN A 122 35.00 -5.56 6.22
C ASN A 122 34.14 -5.73 7.48
N ALA A 123 33.84 -4.67 8.21
CA ALA A 123 33.00 -4.69 9.42
C ALA A 123 31.49 -4.90 9.14
N TRP A 124 31.11 -5.09 7.89
CA TRP A 124 29.74 -5.25 7.39
C TRP A 124 29.03 -6.53 7.82
N ARG A 125 29.75 -7.41 8.50
CA ARG A 125 29.22 -8.70 8.96
C ARG A 125 29.27 -8.80 10.47
N GLU A 126 28.24 -8.34 11.11
CA GLU A 126 27.99 -8.66 12.51
C GLU A 126 27.28 -10.02 12.57
N HIS A 127 27.97 -11.05 13.07
CA HIS A 127 27.40 -12.39 13.30
C HIS A 127 26.71 -13.01 12.06
N GLY A 128 27.23 -12.76 10.85
CA GLY A 128 26.74 -13.37 9.60
C GLY A 128 25.64 -12.60 8.87
N GLY A 129 25.27 -11.39 9.29
CA GLY A 129 24.32 -10.49 8.61
C GLY A 129 24.99 -9.24 8.04
N THR A 130 24.43 -8.68 6.95
CA THR A 130 24.87 -7.39 6.40
C THR A 130 24.19 -6.26 7.16
N ILE A 131 24.97 -5.25 7.58
CA ILE A 131 24.42 -4.03 8.19
C ILE A 131 24.18 -3.00 7.08
N SER A 132 22.98 -2.43 7.04
CA SER A 132 22.59 -1.39 6.09
C SER A 132 21.98 -0.19 6.81
N TRP A 133 22.28 1.01 6.31
CA TRP A 133 21.74 2.25 6.81
C TRP A 133 20.76 2.87 5.82
N GLY A 134 19.68 3.45 6.30
CA GLY A 134 18.67 4.13 5.48
C GLY A 134 17.74 3.19 4.70
N MET A 135 17.98 1.90 4.70
CA MET A 135 17.06 0.92 4.12
C MET A 135 15.84 0.70 5.02
N PRO A 136 14.67 0.40 4.44
CA PRO A 136 13.46 0.21 5.25
C PRO A 136 13.55 -0.89 6.31
N GLY A 137 14.41 -1.89 6.11
CA GLY A 137 14.51 -3.09 6.94
C GLY A 137 13.61 -4.21 6.42
N THR A 138 13.90 -5.44 6.83
CA THR A 138 13.40 -6.69 6.23
C THR A 138 11.87 -6.79 6.20
N TRP A 139 11.18 -6.27 7.23
CA TRP A 139 9.72 -6.43 7.38
C TRP A 139 8.92 -5.14 7.14
N ALA A 140 9.58 -4.08 6.74
CA ALA A 140 8.95 -2.77 6.59
C ALA A 140 7.81 -2.76 5.58
N GLY A 141 7.97 -3.48 4.47
CA GLY A 141 6.97 -3.60 3.40
C GLY A 141 5.64 -4.18 3.88
N GLU A 142 5.69 -5.09 4.86
CA GLU A 142 4.50 -5.73 5.44
C GLU A 142 3.60 -4.76 6.23
N PHE A 143 4.18 -3.63 6.64
CA PHE A 143 3.47 -2.52 7.28
C PHE A 143 3.28 -1.33 6.34
N GLY A 144 3.50 -1.52 5.03
CA GLY A 144 3.39 -0.46 4.01
C GLY A 144 4.48 0.62 4.11
N ARG A 145 5.59 0.36 4.82
CA ARG A 145 6.71 1.28 4.95
C ARG A 145 7.78 0.96 3.91
N THR A 146 7.99 1.88 2.98
CA THR A 146 8.97 1.78 1.88
C THR A 146 10.21 2.64 2.10
N ARG A 147 10.25 3.42 3.19
CA ARG A 147 11.34 4.34 3.53
C ARG A 147 12.11 3.86 4.75
N GLY A 148 13.42 4.12 4.74
CA GLY A 148 14.28 3.86 5.88
C GLY A 148 14.99 5.10 6.44
N TRP A 149 14.74 6.30 5.88
CA TRP A 149 15.31 7.53 6.42
C TRP A 149 14.45 8.77 6.11
N TRP A 150 14.56 9.81 6.95
CA TRP A 150 13.73 11.01 6.93
C TRP A 150 14.54 12.21 7.36
N TRP A 151 14.48 13.31 6.59
CA TRP A 151 14.96 14.61 7.03
C TRP A 151 14.11 15.15 8.18
N SER A 152 14.74 15.86 9.11
CA SER A 152 14.04 16.76 10.03
C SER A 152 13.35 17.89 9.25
N PRO A 153 12.24 18.46 9.76
CA PRO A 153 11.52 19.53 9.05
C PRO A 153 12.34 20.79 8.78
N ASP A 154 13.40 21.03 9.54
CA ASP A 154 14.35 22.14 9.38
C ASP A 154 15.61 21.77 8.59
N GLY A 155 15.78 20.51 8.20
CA GLY A 155 16.93 20.01 7.45
C GLY A 155 18.21 19.85 8.25
N SER A 156 18.19 20.00 9.58
CA SER A 156 19.39 19.93 10.42
C SER A 156 19.82 18.51 10.79
N GLN A 157 18.89 17.55 10.74
CA GLN A 157 19.12 16.16 11.14
C GLN A 157 18.46 15.18 10.18
N ILE A 158 18.90 13.91 10.24
CA ILE A 158 18.27 12.78 9.58
C ILE A 158 17.94 11.71 10.61
N LEU A 159 16.69 11.21 10.60
CA LEU A 159 16.32 9.98 11.27
C LEU A 159 16.54 8.82 10.31
N ALA A 160 17.35 7.82 10.67
CA ALA A 160 17.67 6.70 9.80
C ALA A 160 17.51 5.35 10.50
N VAL A 161 17.05 4.37 9.75
CA VAL A 161 17.03 2.95 10.14
C VAL A 161 18.42 2.39 9.97
N ARG A 162 18.93 1.72 11.00
CA ARG A 162 20.03 0.77 10.91
C ARG A 162 19.42 -0.63 10.92
N SER A 163 19.59 -1.34 9.83
CA SER A 163 19.10 -2.71 9.65
C SER A 163 20.25 -3.69 9.79
N ALA A 164 20.15 -4.58 10.77
CA ALA A 164 21.04 -5.70 11.00
C ALA A 164 20.16 -6.96 11.23
N ARG A 165 20.45 -7.78 12.23
CA ARG A 165 19.51 -8.82 12.70
C ARG A 165 18.21 -8.22 13.26
N THR A 166 18.32 -7.04 13.86
CA THR A 166 17.21 -6.25 14.39
C THR A 166 17.23 -4.87 13.77
N VAL A 167 16.10 -4.20 13.80
CA VAL A 167 15.96 -2.83 13.33
C VAL A 167 16.16 -1.88 14.51
N SER A 168 16.98 -0.85 14.30
CA SER A 168 17.13 0.29 15.22
C SER A 168 16.95 1.60 14.45
N LEU A 169 16.64 2.69 15.17
CA LEU A 169 16.55 4.05 14.64
C LEU A 169 17.62 4.91 15.27
N HIS A 170 18.17 5.82 14.49
CA HIS A 170 19.21 6.74 14.92
C HIS A 170 18.91 8.14 14.37
N LEU A 171 19.12 9.14 15.21
CA LEU A 171 19.11 10.54 14.85
C LEU A 171 20.55 10.92 14.48
N LEU A 172 20.76 11.30 13.24
CA LEU A 172 22.07 11.65 12.68
C LEU A 172 22.15 13.16 12.57
N ASP A 173 23.13 13.76 13.22
CA ASP A 173 23.43 15.19 13.06
C ASP A 173 24.31 15.39 11.81
N LEU A 174 24.09 16.49 11.10
CA LEU A 174 24.88 16.76 9.89
C LEU A 174 26.32 17.15 10.23
N ASP A 175 26.60 17.69 11.40
CA ASP A 175 27.94 18.16 11.77
C ASP A 175 28.81 17.06 12.37
N ASP A 176 28.35 16.29 13.34
CA ASP A 176 28.99 15.07 13.84
C ASP A 176 28.16 14.35 14.89
N GLY A 177 28.12 13.03 14.74
CA GLY A 177 27.54 12.17 15.76
C GLY A 177 26.14 11.67 15.43
N TRP A 178 25.70 10.76 16.22
CA TRP A 178 24.38 10.17 16.15
C TRP A 178 23.89 9.76 17.53
N VAL A 179 22.57 9.76 17.70
CA VAL A 179 21.89 9.39 18.93
C VAL A 179 20.99 8.20 18.64
N ASP A 180 21.08 7.16 19.46
CA ASP A 180 20.19 6.00 19.38
C ASP A 180 18.78 6.39 19.86
N VAL A 181 17.76 5.94 19.14
CA VAL A 181 16.36 6.09 19.57
C VAL A 181 15.99 4.92 20.46
N HIS A 182 15.55 5.22 21.69
CA HIS A 182 15.32 4.23 22.73
C HIS A 182 13.86 3.80 22.82
N TRP A 183 13.58 2.53 22.53
CA TRP A 183 12.32 1.85 22.88
C TRP A 183 12.61 0.40 23.23
N ASP A 184 11.70 -0.27 23.88
CA ASP A 184 11.78 -1.69 24.18
C ASP A 184 11.67 -2.53 22.88
N ARG A 185 12.80 -2.76 22.21
CA ARG A 185 12.90 -3.50 20.92
C ARG A 185 12.71 -5.01 21.10
N GLU A 186 12.86 -5.52 22.31
CA GLU A 186 12.62 -6.93 22.60
C GLU A 186 11.12 -7.22 22.62
N THR A 187 10.35 -6.41 23.32
CA THR A 187 8.88 -6.54 23.39
C THR A 187 8.19 -6.05 22.11
N TYR A 188 8.73 -4.99 21.47
CA TYR A 188 8.17 -4.36 20.26
C TYR A 188 9.18 -4.38 19.10
N PRO A 189 9.44 -5.56 18.50
CA PRO A 189 10.47 -5.69 17.45
C PRO A 189 10.08 -5.09 16.11
N TYR A 190 8.80 -4.84 15.86
CA TYR A 190 8.33 -4.36 14.58
C TYR A 190 8.16 -2.84 14.57
N LEU A 191 9.02 -2.16 13.80
CA LEU A 191 8.87 -0.75 13.48
C LEU A 191 7.91 -0.63 12.30
N ALA A 192 6.63 -0.39 12.59
CA ALA A 192 5.57 -0.36 11.57
C ALA A 192 5.50 0.96 10.82
N GLN A 193 5.50 2.09 11.52
CA GLN A 193 5.38 3.42 10.91
C GLN A 193 6.40 4.39 11.49
N VAL A 194 6.86 5.31 10.65
CA VAL A 194 7.75 6.41 11.03
C VAL A 194 7.31 7.68 10.30
N ARG A 195 7.25 8.79 11.02
CA ARG A 195 6.90 10.08 10.43
C ARG A 195 7.58 11.24 11.15
N TRP A 196 8.14 12.13 10.37
CA TRP A 196 8.72 13.37 10.86
C TRP A 196 8.22 14.55 10.02
N ILE A 197 7.09 15.14 10.42
CA ILE A 197 6.43 16.25 9.75
C ILE A 197 5.99 17.23 10.84
N GLY A 198 6.77 18.26 11.11
CA GLY A 198 6.54 19.16 12.24
C GLY A 198 6.73 18.46 13.60
N GLY A 199 7.10 19.19 14.62
CA GLY A 199 7.39 18.62 15.94
C GLY A 199 8.54 17.61 15.91
N GLY A 200 8.59 16.72 16.90
CA GLY A 200 9.50 15.57 16.94
C GLY A 200 9.05 14.40 16.06
N PRO A 201 9.91 13.42 15.80
CA PRO A 201 9.51 12.21 15.10
C PRO A 201 8.46 11.42 15.89
N LEU A 202 7.56 10.77 15.14
CA LEU A 202 6.58 9.83 15.67
C LEU A 202 6.80 8.46 15.05
N ILE A 203 6.72 7.42 15.87
CA ILE A 203 6.82 6.03 15.39
C ILE A 203 5.66 5.19 15.93
N THR A 204 5.31 4.15 15.18
CA THR A 204 4.45 3.06 15.65
C THR A 204 5.27 1.79 15.71
N VAL A 205 5.31 1.15 16.88
CA VAL A 205 5.99 -0.11 17.09
C VAL A 205 4.98 -1.17 17.54
N LEU A 206 5.17 -2.42 17.07
CA LEU A 206 4.25 -3.52 17.34
C LEU A 206 4.98 -4.69 18.00
N ARG A 207 4.25 -5.43 18.84
CA ARG A 207 4.67 -6.74 19.33
C ARG A 207 4.68 -7.76 18.19
N ARG A 208 5.37 -8.88 18.41
CA ARG A 208 5.52 -9.96 17.43
C ARG A 208 4.18 -10.46 16.88
N MET A 209 3.19 -10.74 17.71
CA MET A 209 1.86 -11.17 17.25
C MET A 209 0.95 -10.00 16.82
N GLN A 210 1.47 -8.78 16.85
CA GLN A 210 0.78 -7.55 16.41
C GLN A 210 -0.52 -7.23 17.17
N GLN A 211 -0.82 -7.92 18.25
CA GLN A 211 -2.02 -7.67 19.07
C GLN A 211 -1.91 -6.41 19.91
N HIS A 212 -0.70 -5.90 20.09
CA HIS A 212 -0.43 -4.69 20.85
C HIS A 212 0.66 -3.86 20.18
N GLY A 213 0.51 -2.56 20.22
CA GLY A 213 1.46 -1.59 19.70
C GLY A 213 1.47 -0.31 20.49
N LEU A 214 2.52 0.48 20.28
CA LEU A 214 2.70 1.79 20.86
C LEU A 214 2.90 2.83 19.77
N VAL A 215 2.29 3.99 19.95
CA VAL A 215 2.67 5.22 19.27
C VAL A 215 3.59 5.98 20.19
N LEU A 216 4.82 6.21 19.74
CA LEU A 216 5.86 6.87 20.51
C LEU A 216 6.23 8.20 19.86
N SER A 217 6.39 9.24 20.68
CA SER A 217 7.08 10.47 20.30
C SER A 217 8.56 10.35 20.69
N ILE A 218 9.44 10.94 19.88
CA ILE A 218 10.89 10.90 20.08
C ILE A 218 11.38 12.33 20.36
N ASP A 219 12.17 12.53 21.41
CA ASP A 219 12.95 13.75 21.60
C ASP A 219 14.11 13.73 20.59
N PRO A 220 14.18 14.65 19.62
CA PRO A 220 15.21 14.64 18.59
C PRO A 220 16.61 14.98 19.07
N ARG A 221 16.80 15.39 20.33
CA ARG A 221 18.11 15.69 20.92
C ARG A 221 18.68 14.53 21.70
N THR A 222 17.82 13.74 22.36
CA THR A 222 18.24 12.69 23.28
C THR A 222 17.92 11.28 22.77
N GLY A 223 17.04 11.12 21.79
CA GLY A 223 16.53 9.83 21.33
C GLY A 223 15.55 9.17 22.30
N GLU A 224 15.27 9.78 23.44
CA GLU A 224 14.32 9.26 24.42
C GLU A 224 12.90 9.25 23.83
N THR A 225 12.15 8.19 24.14
CA THR A 225 10.78 8.05 23.67
C THR A 225 9.76 8.18 24.79
N GLN A 226 8.62 8.74 24.44
CA GLN A 226 7.46 8.82 25.31
C GLN A 226 6.26 8.17 24.65
N VAL A 227 5.51 7.33 25.40
CA VAL A 227 4.26 6.73 24.92
C VAL A 227 3.21 7.81 24.78
N HIS A 228 2.70 7.98 23.55
CA HIS A 228 1.62 8.89 23.25
C HIS A 228 0.27 8.17 23.22
N ALA A 229 0.23 6.95 22.65
CA ALA A 229 -0.98 6.13 22.62
C ALA A 229 -0.62 4.64 22.61
N GLU A 230 -1.50 3.83 23.17
CA GLU A 230 -1.47 2.37 23.07
C GLU A 230 -2.51 1.92 22.03
N LEU A 231 -2.12 0.92 21.25
CA LEU A 231 -2.96 0.27 20.25
C LEU A 231 -3.15 -1.18 20.66
N ALA A 232 -4.38 -1.66 20.71
CA ALA A 232 -4.65 -3.05 21.08
C ALA A 232 -5.81 -3.63 20.27
N ASP A 233 -5.66 -4.89 19.89
CA ASP A 233 -6.71 -5.68 19.24
C ASP A 233 -6.53 -7.16 19.60
N ALA A 234 -7.63 -7.88 19.74
CA ALA A 234 -7.58 -9.31 20.13
C ALA A 234 -6.91 -10.20 19.08
N ARG A 235 -6.82 -9.74 17.83
CA ARG A 235 -6.23 -10.48 16.70
C ARG A 235 -4.97 -9.80 16.19
N TRP A 236 -5.07 -8.60 15.64
CA TRP A 236 -3.92 -7.76 15.28
C TRP A 236 -4.33 -6.29 15.12
N VAL A 237 -3.41 -5.42 15.44
CA VAL A 237 -3.48 -3.98 15.17
C VAL A 237 -3.13 -3.74 13.70
N GLU A 238 -3.94 -2.97 13.00
CA GLU A 238 -3.67 -2.54 11.62
C GLU A 238 -3.43 -1.03 11.58
N PRO A 239 -2.19 -0.57 11.48
CA PRO A 239 -1.87 0.85 11.43
C PRO A 239 -2.44 1.51 10.17
N ILE A 240 -3.07 2.68 10.30
CA ILE A 240 -3.61 3.42 9.15
C ILE A 240 -2.46 4.19 8.47
N PRO A 241 -2.20 3.98 7.15
CA PRO A 241 -1.18 4.74 6.44
C PRO A 241 -1.44 6.25 6.53
N GLY A 242 -0.38 7.02 6.83
CA GLY A 242 -0.47 8.46 7.03
C GLY A 242 -0.61 8.90 8.48
N THR A 243 -0.76 7.95 9.41
CA THR A 243 -0.61 8.13 10.87
C THR A 243 0.68 7.47 11.36
N PRO A 244 1.19 7.74 12.59
CA PRO A 244 0.83 8.86 13.42
C PRO A 244 1.26 10.20 12.81
N ARG A 245 0.65 11.32 13.22
CA ARG A 245 0.97 12.64 12.66
C ARG A 245 0.69 13.75 13.67
N HIS A 246 1.61 14.72 13.80
CA HIS A 246 1.31 15.97 14.48
C HIS A 246 0.28 16.78 13.68
N LEU A 247 -0.71 17.30 14.37
CA LEU A 247 -1.65 18.29 13.87
C LEU A 247 -1.10 19.71 14.19
N PRO A 248 -1.49 20.74 13.42
CA PRO A 248 -1.01 22.10 13.66
C PRO A 248 -1.39 22.69 15.02
N ASP A 249 -2.41 22.14 15.66
CA ASP A 249 -2.81 22.54 17.03
C ASP A 249 -2.05 21.79 18.13
N GLY A 250 -1.04 21.02 17.78
CA GLY A 250 -0.16 20.28 18.69
C GLY A 250 -0.65 18.88 19.07
N ARG A 251 -1.91 18.53 18.75
CA ARG A 251 -2.42 17.18 18.99
C ARG A 251 -1.74 16.17 18.05
N VAL A 252 -1.77 14.90 18.44
CA VAL A 252 -1.29 13.80 17.61
C VAL A 252 -2.46 13.00 17.06
N LEU A 253 -2.50 12.88 15.74
CA LEU A 253 -3.44 12.03 15.02
C LEU A 253 -2.98 10.57 15.07
N VAL A 254 -3.86 9.68 15.50
CA VAL A 254 -3.64 8.23 15.58
C VAL A 254 -4.74 7.50 14.83
N GLY A 255 -4.40 6.43 14.14
CA GLY A 255 -5.36 5.49 13.58
C GLY A 255 -5.72 4.42 14.60
N GLY A 256 -6.97 3.99 14.61
CA GLY A 256 -7.45 2.90 15.46
C GLY A 256 -8.71 2.26 14.90
N GLU A 257 -9.21 1.24 15.58
CA GLU A 257 -10.41 0.53 15.19
C GLU A 257 -11.43 0.55 16.32
N LEU A 258 -12.70 0.70 15.95
CA LEU A 258 -13.84 0.60 16.88
C LEU A 258 -14.75 -0.52 16.41
N ALA A 259 -15.19 -1.37 17.36
CA ALA A 259 -16.10 -2.49 17.13
C ALA A 259 -17.25 -2.49 18.17
N HIS A 260 -17.72 -1.31 18.58
CA HIS A 260 -18.82 -1.14 19.54
C HIS A 260 -19.72 0.04 19.13
N ASP A 261 -20.90 0.15 19.75
CA ASP A 261 -21.86 1.25 19.58
C ASP A 261 -22.26 1.53 18.12
N GLY A 262 -22.39 0.48 17.29
CA GLY A 262 -22.70 0.59 15.87
C GLY A 262 -21.51 0.91 14.98
N PHE A 263 -20.30 0.98 15.56
CA PHE A 263 -19.04 1.05 14.80
C PHE A 263 -18.50 -0.36 14.54
N ASP A 264 -18.06 -0.58 13.33
CA ASP A 264 -17.13 -1.62 12.91
C ASP A 264 -16.29 -1.00 11.80
N ALA A 265 -15.38 -0.10 12.20
CA ALA A 265 -14.69 0.79 11.26
C ALA A 265 -13.27 1.11 11.71
N ARG A 266 -12.41 1.42 10.74
CA ARG A 266 -11.13 2.08 10.97
C ARG A 266 -11.35 3.57 11.12
N CYS A 267 -10.92 4.11 12.23
CA CYS A 267 -11.23 5.45 12.71
C CYS A 267 -9.95 6.27 12.92
N LEU A 268 -10.12 7.59 12.97
CA LEU A 268 -9.07 8.53 13.32
C LEU A 268 -9.38 9.20 14.67
N PHE A 269 -8.35 9.32 15.48
CA PHE A 269 -8.40 9.95 16.79
C PHE A 269 -7.34 11.05 16.90
N ALA A 270 -7.67 12.13 17.58
CA ALA A 270 -6.70 13.14 17.99
C ALA A 270 -6.73 13.26 19.51
N ASP A 271 -5.65 12.89 20.17
CA ASP A 271 -5.54 12.81 21.64
C ASP A 271 -6.77 12.15 22.29
N GLY A 272 -7.14 10.97 21.77
CA GLY A 272 -8.29 10.18 22.26
C GLY A 272 -9.66 10.65 21.77
N SER A 273 -9.78 11.81 21.12
CA SER A 273 -11.05 12.30 20.56
C SER A 273 -11.30 11.72 19.18
N LEU A 274 -12.43 11.06 18.97
CA LEU A 274 -12.85 10.48 17.69
C LEU A 274 -13.16 11.58 16.66
N LEU A 275 -12.54 11.49 15.46
CA LEU A 275 -12.71 12.45 14.37
C LEU A 275 -13.58 11.95 13.21
N THR A 276 -13.85 10.64 13.14
CA THR A 276 -14.54 10.02 12.00
C THR A 276 -15.88 9.43 12.43
N PRO A 277 -16.94 9.56 11.59
CA PRO A 277 -18.25 9.01 11.90
C PRO A 277 -18.31 7.49 11.71
N PRO A 278 -19.34 6.81 12.27
CA PRO A 278 -19.65 5.43 11.93
C PRO A 278 -19.88 5.27 10.42
N GLY A 279 -19.51 4.09 9.90
CA GLY A 279 -19.67 3.76 8.47
C GLY A 279 -18.58 4.29 7.55
N LEU A 280 -17.71 5.20 7.97
CA LEU A 280 -16.52 5.60 7.23
C LEU A 280 -15.36 4.65 7.58
N TYR A 281 -14.96 3.82 6.61
CA TYR A 281 -13.75 3.02 6.70
C TYR A 281 -12.57 3.83 6.16
N VAL A 282 -11.69 4.31 7.04
CA VAL A 282 -10.50 5.07 6.66
C VAL A 282 -9.43 4.12 6.13
N ARG A 283 -8.97 4.38 4.91
CA ARG A 283 -7.89 3.60 4.27
C ARG A 283 -6.52 4.25 4.43
N ARG A 284 -6.47 5.58 4.32
CA ARG A 284 -5.24 6.36 4.40
C ARG A 284 -5.52 7.83 4.72
N VAL A 285 -4.61 8.45 5.44
CA VAL A 285 -4.54 9.92 5.58
C VAL A 285 -3.58 10.46 4.52
N ALA A 286 -4.09 11.20 3.54
CA ALA A 286 -3.29 11.80 2.48
C ALA A 286 -2.50 13.01 2.97
N GLY A 287 -3.10 13.82 3.84
CA GLY A 287 -2.50 15.02 4.38
C GLY A 287 -3.52 15.97 4.97
N THR A 288 -3.21 17.26 4.90
CA THR A 288 -4.09 18.34 5.38
C THR A 288 -4.27 19.39 4.29
N LEU A 289 -5.45 20.01 4.23
CA LEU A 289 -5.74 21.19 3.42
C LEU A 289 -6.26 22.32 4.31
N PRO A 290 -6.02 23.58 3.96
CA PRO A 290 -6.63 24.72 4.63
C PRO A 290 -8.15 24.59 4.67
N ARG A 291 -8.74 24.99 5.79
CA ARG A 291 -10.21 24.99 5.93
C ARG A 291 -10.79 26.18 5.18
N PRO A 292 -11.73 25.99 4.25
CA PRO A 292 -12.43 27.10 3.60
C PRO A 292 -13.14 27.96 4.64
N GLY A 293 -12.84 29.26 4.67
CA GLY A 293 -13.42 30.21 5.63
C GLY A 293 -13.05 29.96 7.10
N GLY A 294 -12.11 29.06 7.37
CA GLY A 294 -11.62 28.76 8.72
C GLY A 294 -10.49 29.67 9.17
N PRO A 295 -10.15 29.67 10.48
CA PRO A 295 -9.02 30.43 10.98
C PRO A 295 -7.69 29.88 10.41
N PRO A 296 -6.69 30.75 10.23
CA PRO A 296 -5.33 30.32 9.87
C PRO A 296 -4.80 29.25 10.84
N GLY A 297 -4.14 28.21 10.32
CA GLY A 297 -3.55 27.16 11.15
C GLY A 297 -4.51 26.07 11.64
N ALA A 298 -5.77 26.07 11.22
CA ALA A 298 -6.73 25.00 11.51
C ALA A 298 -7.12 24.23 10.22
N PRO A 299 -6.23 23.42 9.64
CA PRO A 299 -6.54 22.66 8.45
C PRO A 299 -7.46 21.47 8.78
N ASP A 300 -8.14 20.99 7.75
CA ASP A 300 -8.87 19.73 7.80
C ASP A 300 -7.99 18.59 7.24
N LEU A 301 -8.24 17.36 7.71
CA LEU A 301 -7.58 16.17 7.16
C LEU A 301 -8.20 15.82 5.80
N ILE A 302 -7.36 15.33 4.91
CA ILE A 302 -7.78 14.68 3.67
C ILE A 302 -7.50 13.20 3.79
N VAL A 303 -8.56 12.41 3.68
CA VAL A 303 -8.51 10.97 3.85
C VAL A 303 -9.07 10.24 2.64
N GLU A 304 -8.47 9.11 2.33
CA GLU A 304 -9.03 8.13 1.41
C GLU A 304 -9.83 7.11 2.23
N GLY A 305 -11.01 6.78 1.78
CA GLY A 305 -11.88 5.86 2.50
C GLY A 305 -13.03 5.34 1.65
N SER A 306 -13.90 4.60 2.32
CA SER A 306 -15.17 4.13 1.74
C SER A 306 -16.28 4.42 2.74
N LEU A 307 -17.40 4.97 2.28
CA LEU A 307 -18.55 5.26 3.12
C LEU A 307 -19.76 4.44 2.64
N GLY A 308 -20.09 3.41 3.39
CA GLY A 308 -21.24 2.53 3.12
C GLY A 308 -20.99 1.47 2.04
N GLU A 309 -20.33 1.79 0.93
CA GLU A 309 -20.03 0.84 -0.16
C GLU A 309 -18.52 0.61 -0.30
N PRO A 310 -17.98 -0.56 0.12
CA PRO A 310 -16.55 -0.85 0.08
C PRO A 310 -15.93 -0.81 -1.31
N ALA A 311 -16.70 -1.17 -2.37
CA ALA A 311 -16.23 -1.14 -3.75
C ALA A 311 -15.90 0.28 -4.22
N VAL A 312 -16.47 1.31 -3.58
CA VAL A 312 -16.31 2.71 -3.94
C VAL A 312 -15.24 3.34 -3.06
N ARG A 313 -14.17 3.82 -3.68
CA ARG A 313 -13.11 4.57 -3.01
C ARG A 313 -13.32 6.07 -3.23
N GLU A 314 -13.20 6.83 -2.15
CA GLU A 314 -13.53 8.25 -2.15
C GLU A 314 -12.52 9.05 -1.34
N VAL A 315 -12.51 10.35 -1.59
CA VAL A 315 -11.74 11.34 -0.84
C VAL A 315 -12.68 12.13 0.05
N PHE A 316 -12.33 12.20 1.31
CA PHE A 316 -13.09 12.94 2.30
C PHE A 316 -12.23 14.04 2.94
N ARG A 317 -12.89 15.15 3.24
CA ARG A 317 -12.40 16.18 4.15
C ARG A 317 -12.97 15.89 5.53
N VAL A 318 -12.11 15.69 6.51
CA VAL A 318 -12.46 15.43 7.91
C VAL A 318 -12.04 16.62 8.75
N ARG A 319 -12.98 17.20 9.47
CA ARG A 319 -12.71 18.34 10.35
C ARG A 319 -11.92 17.92 11.59
N THR A 320 -10.82 18.59 11.87
CA THR A 320 -9.94 18.30 13.02
C THR A 320 -10.43 18.91 14.34
N SER A 321 -11.20 19.99 14.28
CA SER A 321 -11.78 20.61 15.49
C SER A 321 -13.20 20.10 15.71
N LEU A 322 -13.44 19.51 16.86
CA LEU A 322 -14.78 19.15 17.33
C LEU A 322 -15.47 20.43 17.84
N GLY A 323 -16.25 21.09 16.98
CA GLY A 323 -17.34 21.94 17.48
C GLY A 323 -18.38 21.03 18.11
N GLY A 324 -19.13 21.44 19.12
CA GLY A 324 -20.04 20.60 19.94
C GLY A 324 -21.06 19.70 19.20
N GLY A 325 -20.88 19.37 17.93
CA GLY A 325 -21.74 18.59 17.06
C GLY A 325 -21.22 17.21 16.60
N GLY A 326 -20.06 16.74 17.07
CA GLY A 326 -19.48 15.44 16.67
C GLY A 326 -18.63 15.50 15.37
N PRO A 327 -18.24 14.31 14.84
CA PRO A 327 -17.43 14.21 13.62
C PRO A 327 -18.11 14.82 12.39
N GLU A 328 -17.39 15.70 11.67
CA GLU A 328 -17.88 16.35 10.45
C GLU A 328 -17.01 15.92 9.26
N VAL A 329 -17.66 15.32 8.26
CA VAL A 329 -17.01 14.75 7.08
C VAL A 329 -17.73 15.24 5.83
N THR A 330 -16.95 15.72 4.85
CA THR A 330 -17.45 16.16 3.54
C THR A 330 -16.77 15.34 2.45
N ARG A 331 -17.54 14.75 1.55
CA ARG A 331 -17.04 14.07 0.36
C ARG A 331 -16.47 15.09 -0.62
N LEU A 332 -15.27 14.85 -1.15
CA LEU A 332 -14.60 15.73 -2.12
C LEU A 332 -14.59 15.16 -3.52
N ALA A 333 -14.21 13.91 -3.69
CA ALA A 333 -14.07 13.28 -5.00
C ALA A 333 -14.20 11.75 -4.93
N LEU A 334 -14.57 11.13 -6.04
CA LEU A 334 -14.43 9.71 -6.28
C LEU A 334 -13.01 9.42 -6.79
N LEU A 335 -12.42 8.32 -6.32
CA LEU A 335 -11.15 7.81 -6.84
C LEU A 335 -11.43 6.76 -7.92
N THR A 336 -10.68 6.83 -9.00
CA THR A 336 -10.69 5.86 -10.08
C THR A 336 -9.32 5.20 -10.18
N GLY A 337 -9.30 3.88 -10.28
CA GLY A 337 -8.07 3.11 -10.43
C GLY A 337 -7.19 3.02 -9.21
N ALA A 338 -5.91 2.89 -9.48
CA ALA A 338 -4.85 2.92 -8.48
C ALA A 338 -4.54 4.35 -8.01
N ASP A 339 -5.39 5.31 -8.33
CA ASP A 339 -5.20 6.71 -7.99
C ASP A 339 -5.03 6.87 -6.48
N ARG A 340 -3.96 7.54 -6.10
CA ARG A 340 -3.74 8.01 -4.73
C ARG A 340 -3.90 9.51 -4.70
N VAL A 341 -4.50 9.98 -3.63
CA VAL A 341 -4.59 11.42 -3.39
C VAL A 341 -3.27 11.94 -2.86
N THR A 342 -2.82 13.04 -3.43
CA THR A 342 -1.67 13.81 -2.91
C THR A 342 -2.14 15.24 -2.62
N VAL A 343 -1.68 15.80 -1.51
CA VAL A 343 -2.01 17.16 -1.12
C VAL A 343 -0.75 17.95 -0.73
N GLY A 344 -0.78 19.25 -0.99
CA GLY A 344 0.25 20.21 -0.56
C GLY A 344 -0.29 21.62 -0.67
N GLY A 345 0.02 22.49 0.30
CA GLY A 345 -0.59 23.81 0.37
C GLY A 345 -2.11 23.76 0.39
N ASP A 346 -2.73 24.38 -0.60
CA ASP A 346 -4.19 24.37 -0.85
C ASP A 346 -4.59 23.46 -2.04
N VAL A 347 -3.67 22.61 -2.51
CA VAL A 347 -3.83 21.80 -3.72
C VAL A 347 -4.12 20.35 -3.37
N LEU A 348 -5.06 19.75 -4.10
CA LEU A 348 -5.39 18.34 -4.08
C LEU A 348 -5.21 17.75 -5.48
N VAL A 349 -4.51 16.63 -5.58
CA VAL A 349 -4.37 15.86 -6.82
C VAL A 349 -4.95 14.47 -6.63
N ALA A 350 -5.83 14.05 -7.53
CA ALA A 350 -6.33 12.68 -7.61
C ALA A 350 -6.32 12.24 -9.09
N GLY A 351 -5.54 11.20 -9.38
CA GLY A 351 -5.27 10.77 -10.74
C GLY A 351 -4.66 11.87 -11.59
N HIS A 352 -5.34 12.20 -12.69
CA HIS A 352 -4.94 13.28 -13.59
C HIS A 352 -5.60 14.64 -13.28
N ARG A 353 -6.39 14.74 -12.21
CA ARG A 353 -7.12 15.97 -11.84
C ARG A 353 -6.42 16.67 -10.68
N VAL A 354 -6.24 17.96 -10.84
CA VAL A 354 -5.62 18.86 -9.85
C VAL A 354 -6.64 19.93 -9.48
N TRP A 355 -6.96 20.05 -8.20
CA TRP A 355 -7.86 21.08 -7.67
C TRP A 355 -7.08 22.05 -6.79
N GLN A 356 -7.31 23.33 -6.99
CA GLN A 356 -6.85 24.41 -6.13
C GLN A 356 -8.03 25.35 -5.89
N GLY A 357 -8.62 25.31 -4.71
CA GLY A 357 -9.92 25.94 -4.45
C GLY A 357 -10.98 25.41 -5.41
N ASP A 358 -11.67 26.32 -6.12
CA ASP A 358 -12.69 25.99 -7.13
C ASP A 358 -12.12 25.72 -8.53
N ARG A 359 -10.83 25.95 -8.72
CA ARG A 359 -10.14 25.73 -9.99
C ARG A 359 -9.75 24.26 -10.13
N MET A 360 -10.11 23.66 -11.25
CA MET A 360 -9.68 22.33 -11.65
C MET A 360 -8.84 22.37 -12.93
N ILE A 361 -7.70 21.71 -12.91
CA ILE A 361 -6.81 21.53 -14.07
C ILE A 361 -6.70 20.02 -14.31
N SER A 362 -6.79 19.60 -15.56
CA SER A 362 -6.51 18.22 -15.95
C SER A 362 -5.06 18.13 -16.45
N LEU A 363 -4.25 17.27 -15.82
CA LEU A 363 -2.94 16.90 -16.34
C LEU A 363 -3.13 16.19 -17.69
N ARG A 364 -2.31 16.52 -18.67
CA ARG A 364 -2.36 15.85 -19.97
C ARG A 364 -2.07 14.36 -19.79
N SER A 365 -2.98 13.55 -20.31
CA SER A 365 -2.81 12.10 -20.34
C SER A 365 -3.23 11.60 -21.73
N PRO A 366 -2.35 10.88 -22.43
CA PRO A 366 -2.72 10.24 -23.69
C PRO A 366 -3.49 8.93 -23.48
N ALA A 367 -3.85 8.60 -22.24
CA ALA A 367 -4.50 7.33 -21.95
C ALA A 367 -5.84 7.19 -22.66
N PRO A 368 -6.15 6.02 -23.21
CA PRO A 368 -7.44 5.76 -23.82
C PRO A 368 -8.54 5.95 -22.79
N ASP A 369 -9.63 6.57 -23.26
CA ASP A 369 -10.86 6.68 -22.48
C ASP A 369 -11.29 5.29 -22.00
N PRO A 370 -11.43 5.06 -20.70
CA PRO A 370 -11.92 3.79 -20.19
C PRO A 370 -13.39 3.50 -20.53
N SER A 371 -14.09 4.44 -21.14
CA SER A 371 -15.53 4.36 -21.49
C SER A 371 -15.90 3.23 -22.46
N GLY A 372 -14.93 2.45 -22.96
CA GLY A 372 -15.16 1.29 -23.83
C GLY A 372 -15.16 -0.08 -23.14
N PHE A 373 -14.91 -0.13 -21.84
CA PHE A 373 -14.93 -1.42 -21.11
C PHE A 373 -16.30 -1.68 -20.50
N PRO A 374 -16.86 -2.92 -20.64
CA PRO A 374 -18.06 -3.28 -19.91
C PRO A 374 -17.84 -3.17 -18.42
N GLU A 375 -18.75 -2.54 -17.71
CA GLU A 375 -18.70 -2.46 -16.27
C GLU A 375 -19.09 -3.81 -15.65
N PRO A 376 -18.41 -4.29 -14.61
CA PRO A 376 -18.83 -5.49 -13.89
C PRO A 376 -20.16 -5.23 -13.20
N VAL A 377 -20.99 -6.26 -13.09
CA VAL A 377 -22.18 -6.22 -12.25
C VAL A 377 -21.75 -6.42 -10.81
N LEU A 378 -21.77 -5.32 -10.03
CA LEU A 378 -21.40 -5.34 -8.62
C LEU A 378 -22.59 -5.73 -7.75
N GLU A 379 -22.39 -6.66 -6.83
CA GLU A 379 -23.43 -7.18 -5.95
C GLU A 379 -22.96 -7.37 -4.50
N ARG A 380 -23.94 -7.52 -3.62
CA ARG A 380 -23.78 -8.02 -2.25
C ARG A 380 -24.52 -9.34 -2.16
N VAL A 381 -23.78 -10.40 -1.89
CA VAL A 381 -24.32 -11.77 -1.89
C VAL A 381 -24.18 -12.42 -0.53
N THR A 382 -25.00 -13.45 -0.29
CA THR A 382 -25.14 -14.17 0.97
C THR A 382 -25.65 -13.30 2.13
N ASP A 383 -25.95 -13.89 3.27
CA ASP A 383 -26.30 -13.22 4.54
C ASP A 383 -25.12 -12.38 5.10
N ARG A 384 -23.90 -12.79 4.77
CA ARG A 384 -22.66 -12.07 5.13
C ARG A 384 -22.42 -10.80 4.29
N ARG A 385 -23.28 -10.55 3.27
CA ARG A 385 -23.18 -9.41 2.36
C ARG A 385 -21.80 -9.29 1.70
N LEU A 386 -21.24 -10.42 1.25
CA LEU A 386 -19.95 -10.48 0.58
C LEU A 386 -19.98 -9.57 -0.67
N PRO A 387 -19.02 -8.65 -0.86
CA PRO A 387 -18.88 -7.94 -2.12
C PRO A 387 -18.50 -8.92 -3.22
N ALA A 388 -19.23 -8.88 -4.31
CA ALA A 388 -19.02 -9.76 -5.46
C ALA A 388 -19.21 -9.00 -6.77
N ALA A 389 -18.61 -9.51 -7.83
CA ALA A 389 -18.75 -8.96 -9.17
C ALA A 389 -18.81 -10.06 -10.21
N VAL A 390 -19.65 -9.88 -11.22
CA VAL A 390 -19.72 -10.71 -12.41
C VAL A 390 -19.38 -9.86 -13.63
N LEU A 391 -18.41 -10.31 -14.42
CA LEU A 391 -17.99 -9.66 -15.66
C LEU A 391 -18.20 -10.61 -16.83
N TYR A 392 -19.02 -10.19 -17.79
CA TYR A 392 -19.34 -10.96 -18.98
C TYR A 392 -18.47 -10.56 -20.18
N PRO A 393 -18.37 -11.44 -21.22
CA PRO A 393 -17.76 -11.07 -22.50
C PRO A 393 -18.39 -9.82 -23.11
N THR A 394 -17.62 -9.07 -23.87
CA THR A 394 -18.13 -7.96 -24.66
C THR A 394 -19.23 -8.45 -25.61
N GLY A 395 -20.42 -7.86 -25.54
CA GLY A 395 -21.57 -8.25 -26.36
C GLY A 395 -22.26 -9.56 -25.92
N HIS A 396 -22.04 -10.01 -24.70
CA HIS A 396 -22.76 -11.18 -24.15
C HIS A 396 -24.27 -10.99 -24.24
N VAL A 397 -24.96 -12.05 -24.69
CA VAL A 397 -26.41 -12.08 -24.78
C VAL A 397 -26.96 -13.00 -23.70
N GLY A 398 -27.84 -12.47 -22.87
CA GLY A 398 -28.48 -13.21 -21.77
C GLY A 398 -29.16 -14.50 -22.26
N GLY A 399 -29.04 -15.56 -21.46
CA GLY A 399 -29.51 -16.91 -21.79
C GLY A 399 -28.42 -17.83 -22.39
N THR A 400 -27.21 -17.31 -22.63
CA THR A 400 -26.07 -18.13 -23.07
C THR A 400 -25.23 -18.51 -21.85
N ARG A 401 -25.19 -19.80 -21.53
CA ARG A 401 -24.39 -20.33 -20.41
C ARG A 401 -22.90 -20.30 -20.73
N LEU A 402 -22.12 -19.74 -19.80
CA LEU A 402 -20.67 -19.59 -19.92
C LEU A 402 -19.96 -20.36 -18.78
N PRO A 403 -18.82 -21.01 -19.06
CA PRO A 403 -17.95 -21.48 -17.99
C PRO A 403 -17.54 -20.31 -17.10
N VAL A 404 -17.35 -20.57 -15.82
CA VAL A 404 -17.01 -19.57 -14.84
C VAL A 404 -15.51 -19.57 -14.58
N LEU A 405 -14.90 -18.37 -14.55
CA LEU A 405 -13.55 -18.18 -14.04
C LEU A 405 -13.62 -17.34 -12.76
N VAL A 406 -13.34 -17.97 -11.62
CA VAL A 406 -13.19 -17.27 -10.34
C VAL A 406 -11.77 -16.72 -10.25
N THR A 407 -11.65 -15.40 -10.07
CA THR A 407 -10.34 -14.76 -9.84
C THR A 407 -10.13 -14.51 -8.37
N LEU A 408 -8.99 -14.98 -7.84
CA LEU A 408 -8.56 -14.74 -6.48
C LEU A 408 -7.42 -13.71 -6.47
N GLY A 409 -7.50 -12.70 -5.62
CA GLY A 409 -6.45 -11.72 -5.45
C GLY A 409 -5.21 -12.28 -4.75
N ASP A 410 -4.18 -11.44 -4.60
CA ASP A 410 -2.90 -11.83 -3.99
C ASP A 410 -3.00 -12.19 -2.49
N GLY A 411 -4.20 -12.44 -1.98
CA GLY A 411 -4.48 -12.94 -0.64
C GLY A 411 -5.21 -11.95 0.28
N PRO A 412 -5.20 -12.24 1.59
CA PRO A 412 -5.77 -11.34 2.58
C PRO A 412 -5.04 -9.99 2.52
N GLY A 413 -5.79 -8.91 2.73
CA GLY A 413 -5.27 -7.56 2.56
C GLY A 413 -5.45 -6.96 1.16
N HIS A 414 -5.92 -7.73 0.17
CA HIS A 414 -6.14 -7.28 -1.20
C HIS A 414 -7.62 -7.28 -1.59
N GLN A 415 -8.18 -6.10 -1.86
CA GLN A 415 -9.55 -5.93 -2.34
C GLN A 415 -9.61 -6.01 -3.87
N GLN A 416 -10.50 -6.86 -4.40
CA GLN A 416 -10.66 -7.09 -5.83
C GLN A 416 -11.92 -6.45 -6.41
N VAL A 417 -13.00 -6.40 -5.63
CA VAL A 417 -14.29 -5.87 -6.07
C VAL A 417 -14.28 -4.36 -5.92
N LEU A 418 -14.00 -3.68 -7.03
CA LEU A 418 -13.90 -2.23 -7.11
C LEU A 418 -14.86 -1.69 -8.17
N ALA A 419 -15.47 -0.55 -7.90
CA ALA A 419 -16.34 0.17 -8.83
C ALA A 419 -15.56 0.90 -9.95
N ASP A 420 -14.27 0.69 -10.02
CA ASP A 420 -13.39 1.32 -11.01
C ASP A 420 -13.20 0.43 -12.24
N PRO A 421 -13.62 0.88 -13.44
CA PRO A 421 -13.50 0.11 -14.68
C PRO A 421 -12.07 -0.32 -15.03
N SER A 422 -11.07 0.48 -14.66
CA SER A 422 -9.67 0.20 -14.99
C SER A 422 -9.13 -1.05 -14.27
N ALA A 423 -9.69 -1.38 -13.11
CA ALA A 423 -9.33 -2.57 -12.32
C ALA A 423 -9.76 -3.89 -13.00
N TRP A 424 -10.63 -3.81 -14.00
CA TRP A 424 -11.22 -4.98 -14.67
C TRP A 424 -10.59 -5.30 -16.04
N ARG A 425 -9.63 -4.50 -16.49
CA ARG A 425 -9.04 -4.62 -17.84
C ARG A 425 -8.41 -6.00 -18.10
N GLU A 426 -7.65 -6.55 -17.16
CA GLU A 426 -7.07 -7.89 -17.32
C GLU A 426 -8.17 -8.96 -17.32
N ARG A 427 -9.14 -8.83 -16.42
CA ARG A 427 -10.26 -9.77 -16.29
C ARG A 427 -11.14 -9.79 -17.53
N GLN A 428 -11.29 -8.64 -18.22
CA GLN A 428 -12.03 -8.56 -19.48
C GLN A 428 -11.41 -9.43 -20.58
N ARG A 429 -10.10 -9.58 -20.63
CA ARG A 429 -9.44 -10.49 -21.59
C ARG A 429 -9.90 -11.93 -21.42
N PHE A 430 -10.03 -12.39 -20.17
CA PHE A 430 -10.57 -13.73 -19.89
C PHE A 430 -12.07 -13.81 -20.20
N ALA A 431 -12.83 -12.77 -19.90
CA ALA A 431 -14.24 -12.72 -20.26
C ALA A 431 -14.43 -12.83 -21.79
N ASP A 432 -13.70 -12.02 -22.58
CA ASP A 432 -13.75 -12.04 -24.03
C ASP A 432 -13.24 -13.36 -24.64
N SER A 433 -12.53 -14.17 -23.87
CA SER A 433 -12.13 -15.55 -24.24
C SER A 433 -13.23 -16.59 -23.94
N GLY A 434 -14.42 -16.14 -23.51
CA GLY A 434 -15.60 -17.00 -23.36
C GLY A 434 -15.96 -17.41 -21.93
N PHE A 435 -15.40 -16.75 -20.91
CA PHE A 435 -15.77 -16.98 -19.50
C PHE A 435 -16.76 -15.93 -18.97
N ALA A 436 -17.60 -16.34 -18.02
CA ALA A 436 -18.12 -15.40 -17.04
C ALA A 436 -17.10 -15.28 -15.91
N VAL A 437 -16.48 -14.08 -15.75
CA VAL A 437 -15.46 -13.88 -14.71
C VAL A 437 -16.12 -13.43 -13.42
N VAL A 438 -15.87 -14.15 -12.33
CA VAL A 438 -16.40 -13.88 -11.00
C VAL A 438 -15.25 -13.46 -10.08
N SER A 439 -15.44 -12.39 -9.35
CA SER A 439 -14.54 -11.95 -8.27
C SER A 439 -15.34 -11.75 -7.00
N VAL A 440 -14.83 -12.21 -5.86
CA VAL A 440 -15.49 -12.08 -4.55
C VAL A 440 -14.48 -11.60 -3.53
N ASP A 441 -14.83 -10.55 -2.81
CA ASP A 441 -14.12 -10.12 -1.60
C ASP A 441 -14.65 -10.93 -0.41
N SER A 442 -13.98 -12.02 -0.11
CA SER A 442 -14.27 -12.88 1.04
C SER A 442 -13.88 -12.19 2.35
N ARG A 443 -14.35 -12.69 3.48
CA ARG A 443 -13.79 -12.30 4.78
C ARG A 443 -12.27 -12.45 4.75
N GLY A 444 -11.57 -11.53 5.37
CA GLY A 444 -10.12 -11.32 5.22
C GLY A 444 -9.77 -10.13 4.32
N THR A 445 -10.70 -9.64 3.50
CA THR A 445 -10.50 -8.49 2.62
C THR A 445 -10.72 -7.18 3.40
N PRO A 446 -9.79 -6.19 3.28
CA PRO A 446 -9.95 -4.89 3.91
C PRO A 446 -10.99 -4.02 3.20
N GLY A 447 -11.48 -3.00 3.89
CA GLY A 447 -12.38 -1.99 3.32
C GLY A 447 -13.86 -2.25 3.57
N VAL A 448 -14.23 -3.41 4.08
CA VAL A 448 -15.59 -3.71 4.52
C VAL A 448 -15.76 -3.30 5.98
N ALA A 449 -15.05 -3.97 6.88
CA ALA A 449 -15.05 -3.70 8.31
C ALA A 449 -13.87 -4.44 8.98
N PRO A 450 -13.35 -3.97 10.13
CA PRO A 450 -12.33 -4.69 10.89
C PRO A 450 -12.74 -6.12 11.29
N SER A 451 -14.00 -6.33 11.71
CA SER A 451 -14.49 -7.67 12.06
C SER A 451 -14.52 -8.62 10.87
N PHE A 452 -14.86 -8.11 9.69
CA PHE A 452 -14.86 -8.83 8.43
C PHE A 452 -13.44 -9.23 8.02
N GLU A 453 -12.50 -8.29 8.10
CA GLU A 453 -11.09 -8.52 7.77
C GLU A 453 -10.45 -9.54 8.70
N LYS A 454 -10.68 -9.44 10.00
CA LYS A 454 -10.04 -10.27 11.02
C LYS A 454 -10.75 -11.61 11.28
N ALA A 455 -11.87 -11.88 10.59
CA ALA A 455 -12.60 -13.14 10.72
C ALA A 455 -11.77 -14.38 10.33
N VAL A 456 -10.73 -14.18 9.54
CA VAL A 456 -9.84 -15.23 9.01
C VAL A 456 -8.74 -15.67 9.97
N HIS A 457 -8.56 -14.99 11.11
CA HIS A 457 -7.48 -15.30 12.06
C HIS A 457 -7.46 -16.78 12.43
N ARG A 458 -6.36 -17.48 12.15
CA ARG A 458 -6.09 -18.91 12.33
C ARG A 458 -6.99 -19.87 11.54
N ARG A 459 -7.84 -19.35 10.62
CA ARG A 459 -8.79 -20.16 9.81
C ARG A 459 -8.92 -19.65 8.39
N LEU A 460 -7.85 -19.05 7.85
CA LEU A 460 -7.89 -18.34 6.58
C LEU A 460 -8.42 -19.18 5.43
N ALA A 461 -7.86 -20.38 5.18
CA ALA A 461 -8.27 -21.24 4.10
C ALA A 461 -9.78 -21.58 4.17
N ASP A 462 -10.24 -22.04 5.33
CA ASP A 462 -11.61 -22.53 5.49
C ASP A 462 -12.64 -21.42 5.32
N VAL A 463 -12.35 -20.26 5.91
CA VAL A 463 -13.27 -19.09 5.84
C VAL A 463 -13.37 -18.57 4.41
N VAL A 464 -12.21 -18.43 3.71
CA VAL A 464 -12.20 -17.87 2.36
C VAL A 464 -12.82 -18.85 1.36
N LEU A 465 -12.48 -20.15 1.42
CA LEU A 465 -13.05 -21.14 0.51
C LEU A 465 -14.56 -21.29 0.70
N ALA A 466 -15.06 -21.26 1.94
CA ALA A 466 -16.49 -21.27 2.18
C ALA A 466 -17.19 -20.02 1.61
N ASP A 467 -16.60 -18.83 1.81
CA ASP A 467 -17.14 -17.59 1.27
C ASP A 467 -17.17 -17.58 -0.26
N GLN A 468 -16.12 -18.10 -0.92
CA GLN A 468 -16.05 -18.19 -2.39
C GLN A 468 -17.14 -19.11 -2.95
N ALA A 469 -17.31 -20.30 -2.37
CA ALA A 469 -18.33 -21.26 -2.82
C ALA A 469 -19.74 -20.73 -2.58
N ASP A 470 -20.03 -20.23 -1.37
CA ASP A 470 -21.35 -19.70 -1.03
C ASP A 470 -21.72 -18.48 -1.92
N ALA A 471 -20.75 -17.61 -2.21
CA ALA A 471 -20.95 -16.48 -3.11
C ALA A 471 -21.22 -16.94 -4.55
N LEU A 472 -20.49 -17.94 -5.04
CA LEU A 472 -20.67 -18.50 -6.38
C LEU A 472 -22.10 -19.06 -6.56
N HIS A 473 -22.57 -19.84 -5.59
CA HIS A 473 -23.94 -20.38 -5.61
C HIS A 473 -25.01 -19.26 -5.51
N ALA A 474 -24.78 -18.26 -4.67
CA ALA A 474 -25.69 -17.11 -4.54
C ALA A 474 -25.75 -16.28 -5.84
N LEU A 475 -24.61 -16.09 -6.51
CA LEU A 475 -24.54 -15.42 -7.81
C LEU A 475 -25.27 -16.20 -8.89
N HIS A 476 -25.09 -17.54 -8.97
CA HIS A 476 -25.80 -18.36 -9.94
C HIS A 476 -27.33 -18.24 -9.80
N GLY A 477 -27.84 -18.10 -8.58
CA GLY A 477 -29.27 -17.86 -8.36
C GLY A 477 -29.81 -16.56 -9.00
N LYS A 478 -28.94 -15.57 -9.21
CA LYS A 478 -29.27 -14.30 -9.86
C LYS A 478 -28.81 -14.23 -11.32
N HIS A 479 -27.75 -14.94 -11.66
CA HIS A 479 -27.09 -14.98 -12.95
C HIS A 479 -27.12 -16.42 -13.52
N PRO A 480 -28.24 -16.86 -14.10
CA PRO A 480 -28.41 -18.25 -14.57
C PRO A 480 -27.47 -18.64 -15.72
N ASP A 481 -26.80 -17.66 -16.32
CA ASP A 481 -25.79 -17.86 -17.36
C ASP A 481 -24.45 -18.37 -16.83
N LEU A 482 -24.24 -18.36 -15.51
CA LEU A 482 -23.07 -18.97 -14.88
C LEU A 482 -23.21 -20.50 -14.91
N ASP A 483 -22.34 -21.20 -15.63
CA ASP A 483 -22.32 -22.64 -15.68
C ASP A 483 -21.48 -23.25 -14.56
N LEU A 484 -22.09 -23.56 -13.43
CA LEU A 484 -21.40 -24.12 -12.27
C LEU A 484 -20.90 -25.58 -12.48
N THR A 485 -21.18 -26.21 -13.61
CA THR A 485 -20.56 -27.51 -13.96
C THR A 485 -19.17 -27.34 -14.57
N ARG A 486 -18.75 -26.10 -14.86
CA ARG A 486 -17.47 -25.74 -15.45
C ARG A 486 -16.91 -24.50 -14.76
N VAL A 487 -16.33 -24.70 -13.59
CA VAL A 487 -15.75 -23.62 -12.77
C VAL A 487 -14.23 -23.78 -12.69
N ALA A 488 -13.50 -22.81 -13.20
CA ALA A 488 -12.07 -22.69 -13.05
C ALA A 488 -11.72 -21.59 -12.03
N VAL A 489 -10.56 -21.70 -11.40
CA VAL A 489 -10.03 -20.72 -10.43
C VAL A 489 -8.64 -20.26 -10.85
N ARG A 490 -8.35 -18.99 -10.73
CA ARG A 490 -7.05 -18.40 -11.04
C ARG A 490 -6.59 -17.47 -9.92
N GLY A 491 -5.30 -17.57 -9.54
CA GLY A 491 -4.71 -16.66 -8.55
C GLY A 491 -3.19 -16.59 -8.61
N CYS A 492 -2.62 -15.61 -7.93
CA CYS A 492 -1.18 -15.40 -7.81
C CYS A 492 -0.79 -15.31 -6.34
N GLY A 493 0.43 -15.72 -5.98
CA GLY A 493 0.91 -15.66 -4.61
C GLY A 493 -0.01 -16.41 -3.62
N LEU A 494 -0.53 -15.71 -2.64
CA LEU A 494 -1.53 -16.26 -1.71
C LEU A 494 -2.86 -16.60 -2.41
N GLY A 495 -3.25 -15.85 -3.46
CA GLY A 495 -4.39 -16.22 -4.30
C GLY A 495 -4.15 -17.48 -5.11
N GLY A 496 -2.91 -17.71 -5.55
CA GLY A 496 -2.51 -18.96 -6.20
C GLY A 496 -2.59 -20.16 -5.25
N TRP A 497 -2.14 -19.99 -4.02
CA TRP A 497 -2.30 -20.97 -2.95
C TRP A 497 -3.79 -21.31 -2.71
N LEU A 498 -4.64 -20.29 -2.59
CA LEU A 498 -6.09 -20.50 -2.44
C LEU A 498 -6.72 -21.16 -3.66
N ALA A 499 -6.27 -20.83 -4.89
CA ALA A 499 -6.75 -21.45 -6.11
C ALA A 499 -6.46 -22.96 -6.13
N ALA A 500 -5.25 -23.37 -5.75
CA ALA A 500 -4.90 -24.78 -5.61
C ALA A 500 -5.75 -25.47 -4.53
N LEU A 501 -5.88 -24.86 -3.34
CA LEU A 501 -6.70 -25.41 -2.25
C LEU A 501 -8.19 -25.51 -2.63
N ALA A 502 -8.71 -24.60 -3.44
CA ALA A 502 -10.10 -24.64 -3.88
C ALA A 502 -10.42 -25.97 -4.60
N VAL A 503 -9.60 -26.36 -5.58
CA VAL A 503 -9.77 -27.62 -6.31
C VAL A 503 -9.51 -28.85 -5.41
N LEU A 504 -8.50 -28.77 -4.53
CA LEU A 504 -8.14 -29.90 -3.66
C LEU A 504 -9.18 -30.18 -2.57
N ARG A 505 -9.83 -29.13 -2.04
CA ARG A 505 -10.73 -29.24 -0.87
C ARG A 505 -12.21 -29.13 -1.21
N ARG A 506 -12.51 -28.53 -2.35
CA ARG A 506 -13.89 -28.30 -2.80
C ARG A 506 -14.06 -28.66 -4.30
N PRO A 507 -13.68 -29.89 -4.71
CA PRO A 507 -13.78 -30.34 -6.10
C PRO A 507 -15.21 -30.34 -6.64
N GLU A 508 -16.22 -30.34 -5.75
CA GLU A 508 -17.62 -30.20 -6.10
C GLU A 508 -18.01 -28.80 -6.59
N ASP A 509 -17.25 -27.75 -6.18
CA ASP A 509 -17.50 -26.38 -6.56
C ASP A 509 -16.47 -25.84 -7.57
N PHE A 510 -15.22 -26.35 -7.51
CA PHE A 510 -14.09 -25.85 -8.29
C PHE A 510 -13.38 -26.99 -9.00
N HIS A 511 -13.33 -26.96 -10.32
CA HIS A 511 -12.91 -28.08 -11.14
C HIS A 511 -11.49 -27.98 -11.67
N ARG A 512 -10.97 -26.76 -11.92
CA ARG A 512 -9.61 -26.51 -12.40
C ARG A 512 -9.00 -25.29 -11.75
N ALA A 513 -7.67 -25.31 -11.52
CA ALA A 513 -6.96 -24.17 -10.98
C ALA A 513 -5.68 -23.86 -11.74
N VAL A 514 -5.42 -22.56 -11.96
CA VAL A 514 -4.12 -22.05 -12.34
C VAL A 514 -3.57 -21.20 -11.21
N ALA A 515 -2.46 -21.63 -10.64
CA ALA A 515 -1.82 -21.04 -9.48
C ALA A 515 -0.45 -20.47 -9.87
N HIS A 516 -0.38 -19.15 -10.02
CA HIS A 516 0.87 -18.43 -10.31
C HIS A 516 1.67 -18.21 -9.04
N ARG A 517 2.91 -18.71 -8.99
CA ARG A 517 3.84 -18.57 -7.86
C ARG A 517 3.14 -18.72 -6.50
N PRO A 518 2.40 -19.84 -6.30
CA PRO A 518 1.67 -20.05 -5.07
C PRO A 518 2.59 -20.12 -3.86
N VAL A 519 2.11 -19.68 -2.71
CA VAL A 519 2.74 -19.98 -1.43
C VAL A 519 2.51 -21.46 -1.14
N VAL A 520 3.57 -22.25 -1.10
CA VAL A 520 3.48 -23.69 -0.85
C VAL A 520 3.41 -23.99 0.64
N ASP A 521 4.27 -23.33 1.41
CA ASP A 521 4.34 -23.44 2.86
C ASP A 521 4.32 -22.04 3.51
N TRP A 522 3.35 -21.81 4.37
CA TRP A 522 3.23 -20.55 5.10
C TRP A 522 4.41 -20.27 6.04
N SER A 523 5.18 -21.31 6.41
CA SER A 523 6.37 -21.16 7.22
C SER A 523 7.53 -20.47 6.49
N GLU A 524 7.46 -20.38 5.16
CA GLU A 524 8.44 -19.69 4.31
C GLU A 524 8.12 -18.19 4.16
N LEU A 525 6.91 -17.80 4.53
CA LEU A 525 6.52 -16.39 4.49
C LEU A 525 7.22 -15.57 5.59
N PRO A 526 7.33 -14.24 5.37
CA PRO A 526 7.78 -13.33 6.41
C PRO A 526 7.01 -13.54 7.72
N GLY A 527 7.75 -13.63 8.84
CA GLY A 527 7.17 -13.83 10.16
C GLY A 527 5.97 -12.92 10.44
N PRO A 528 6.06 -11.58 10.21
CA PRO A 528 4.93 -10.67 10.46
C PRO A 528 3.66 -11.02 9.70
N VAL A 529 3.76 -11.58 8.50
CA VAL A 529 2.60 -12.02 7.69
C VAL A 529 2.02 -13.31 8.24
N ALA A 530 2.83 -14.35 8.32
CA ALA A 530 2.38 -15.66 8.75
C ALA A 530 1.81 -15.61 10.19
N GLU A 531 2.51 -14.94 11.10
CA GLU A 531 2.11 -14.83 12.50
C GLU A 531 0.81 -14.03 12.70
N ARG A 532 0.59 -12.99 11.89
CA ARG A 532 -0.66 -12.21 11.89
C ARG A 532 -1.88 -13.09 11.62
N TYR A 533 -1.79 -13.93 10.60
CA TYR A 533 -2.93 -14.74 10.14
C TYR A 533 -3.03 -16.10 10.82
N LEU A 534 -1.90 -16.77 11.11
CA LEU A 534 -1.88 -18.15 11.60
C LEU A 534 -1.45 -18.29 13.08
N GLY A 535 -0.88 -17.24 13.67
CA GLY A 535 -0.35 -17.26 15.04
C GLY A 535 1.11 -17.69 15.10
N ASP A 536 1.66 -17.86 16.32
CA ASP A 536 3.03 -18.33 16.52
C ASP A 536 3.20 -19.74 15.96
N ARG A 537 4.21 -19.95 15.12
CA ARG A 537 4.46 -21.25 14.49
C ARG A 537 4.68 -22.38 15.50
N ASN A 538 5.34 -22.08 16.63
CA ASN A 538 5.63 -23.09 17.65
C ASN A 538 4.36 -23.56 18.38
N ASP A 539 3.39 -22.63 18.55
CA ASP A 539 2.14 -22.89 19.26
C ASP A 539 0.98 -23.27 18.32
N SER A 540 1.19 -23.21 16.99
CA SER A 540 0.16 -23.35 15.97
C SER A 540 0.61 -24.24 14.81
N SER A 541 1.47 -25.22 15.05
CA SER A 541 2.02 -26.11 14.01
C SER A 541 0.93 -26.82 13.20
N ASP A 542 -0.17 -27.21 13.82
CA ASP A 542 -1.36 -27.79 13.20
C ASP A 542 -2.06 -26.81 12.24
N VAL A 543 -2.12 -25.53 12.61
CA VAL A 543 -2.69 -24.47 11.76
C VAL A 543 -1.81 -24.28 10.52
N TYR A 544 -0.47 -24.24 10.69
CA TYR A 544 0.46 -24.12 9.56
C TYR A 544 0.36 -25.34 8.62
N ALA A 545 0.36 -26.55 9.17
CA ALA A 545 0.18 -27.78 8.39
C ALA A 545 -1.14 -27.74 7.59
N HIS A 546 -2.25 -27.34 8.24
CA HIS A 546 -3.55 -27.20 7.58
C HIS A 546 -3.52 -26.17 6.44
N HIS A 547 -2.67 -25.17 6.47
CA HIS A 547 -2.55 -24.14 5.42
C HIS A 547 -1.45 -24.47 4.38
N SER A 548 -0.71 -25.57 4.52
CA SER A 548 0.33 -26.01 3.58
C SER A 548 -0.26 -26.76 2.39
N LEU A 549 0.26 -26.52 1.17
CA LEU A 549 -0.07 -27.34 0.00
C LEU A 549 0.52 -28.74 0.09
N HIS A 550 1.61 -28.95 0.82
CA HIS A 550 2.21 -30.27 1.03
C HIS A 550 1.23 -31.27 1.68
N GLU A 551 0.38 -30.76 2.57
CA GLU A 551 -0.59 -31.57 3.32
C GLU A 551 -1.98 -31.65 2.66
N ALA A 552 -2.21 -30.87 1.59
CA ALA A 552 -3.54 -30.73 1.00
C ALA A 552 -3.89 -31.84 -0.03
N GLY A 553 -2.92 -32.69 -0.40
CA GLY A 553 -3.06 -33.68 -1.46
C GLY A 553 -2.61 -33.11 -2.82
N THR A 554 -2.87 -33.88 -3.88
CA THR A 554 -2.45 -33.54 -5.25
C THR A 554 -3.59 -33.70 -6.25
N SER A 555 -3.57 -32.96 -7.35
CA SER A 555 -4.54 -33.09 -8.44
C SER A 555 -3.92 -32.70 -9.79
N PRO A 556 -4.21 -33.45 -10.87
CA PRO A 556 -3.82 -33.07 -12.23
C PRO A 556 -4.60 -31.86 -12.75
N ASP A 557 -5.70 -31.50 -12.09
CA ASP A 557 -6.52 -30.34 -12.45
C ASP A 557 -6.01 -29.00 -11.83
N VAL A 558 -4.82 -29.06 -11.20
CA VAL A 558 -4.12 -27.87 -10.68
C VAL A 558 -2.81 -27.70 -11.46
N LEU A 559 -2.67 -26.56 -12.14
CA LEU A 559 -1.45 -26.13 -12.82
C LEU A 559 -0.71 -25.12 -11.94
N LEU A 560 0.50 -25.48 -11.51
CA LEU A 560 1.41 -24.57 -10.80
C LEU A 560 2.34 -23.89 -11.80
N ILE A 561 2.53 -22.59 -11.65
CA ILE A 561 3.41 -21.78 -12.50
C ILE A 561 4.47 -21.10 -11.65
N GLY A 562 5.75 -21.29 -12.00
CA GLY A 562 6.89 -20.71 -11.29
C GLY A 562 7.24 -21.41 -9.96
N VAL A 563 6.61 -22.55 -9.67
CA VAL A 563 6.91 -23.44 -8.54
C VAL A 563 6.75 -24.87 -9.00
N GLU A 564 7.62 -25.76 -8.55
CA GLU A 564 7.51 -27.22 -8.76
C GLU A 564 7.14 -27.88 -7.44
N LEU A 565 6.14 -28.75 -7.49
CA LEU A 565 5.70 -29.54 -6.34
C LEU A 565 5.25 -30.92 -6.85
N ASP A 566 5.72 -31.97 -6.20
CA ASP A 566 5.44 -33.34 -6.59
C ASP A 566 3.93 -33.64 -6.62
N GLY A 567 3.48 -34.28 -7.69
CA GLY A 567 2.09 -34.66 -7.88
C GLY A 567 1.21 -33.56 -8.51
N PHE A 568 1.77 -32.42 -8.90
CA PHE A 568 1.07 -31.37 -9.63
C PHE A 568 1.63 -31.20 -11.05
N ALA A 569 0.79 -30.73 -11.97
CA ALA A 569 1.27 -30.19 -13.23
C ALA A 569 2.01 -28.87 -12.95
N SER A 570 3.28 -28.79 -13.36
CA SER A 570 4.11 -27.60 -13.07
C SER A 570 4.76 -27.06 -14.35
N ARG A 571 4.90 -25.75 -14.45
CA ARG A 571 5.60 -25.03 -15.53
C ARG A 571 6.36 -23.81 -14.99
N SER A 572 7.50 -23.50 -15.55
CA SER A 572 8.25 -22.28 -15.17
C SER A 572 7.55 -20.99 -15.58
N ALA A 573 6.90 -21.01 -16.76
CA ALA A 573 6.08 -19.92 -17.29
C ALA A 573 5.07 -20.49 -18.29
N VAL A 574 4.00 -19.74 -18.54
CA VAL A 574 2.97 -20.06 -19.55
C VAL A 574 2.59 -18.80 -20.31
N THR A 575 2.20 -18.95 -21.57
CA THR A 575 1.52 -17.91 -22.33
C THR A 575 0.04 -17.83 -21.92
N PHE A 576 -0.61 -16.75 -22.31
CA PHE A 576 -2.06 -16.58 -22.08
C PHE A 576 -2.88 -17.70 -22.75
N GLU A 577 -2.52 -18.10 -23.96
CA GLU A 577 -3.17 -19.17 -24.73
C GLU A 577 -2.98 -20.54 -24.06
N GLU A 578 -1.82 -20.83 -23.52
CA GLU A 578 -1.55 -22.09 -22.78
C GLU A 578 -2.36 -22.11 -21.48
N GLU A 579 -2.46 -21.00 -20.78
CA GLU A 579 -3.30 -20.86 -19.59
C GLU A 579 -4.78 -21.07 -19.92
N LEU A 580 -5.30 -20.44 -20.98
CA LEU A 580 -6.66 -20.65 -21.47
C LEU A 580 -6.92 -22.11 -21.85
N THR A 581 -5.98 -22.74 -22.55
CA THR A 581 -6.09 -24.15 -22.95
C THR A 581 -6.25 -25.06 -21.72
N PHE A 582 -5.47 -24.80 -20.67
CA PHE A 582 -5.62 -25.56 -19.43
C PHE A 582 -6.96 -25.28 -18.74
N LEU A 583 -7.36 -24.01 -18.63
CA LEU A 583 -8.62 -23.60 -17.96
C LEU A 583 -9.87 -24.13 -18.69
N THR A 584 -9.81 -24.35 -20.01
CA THR A 584 -10.94 -24.84 -20.84
C THR A 584 -10.90 -26.33 -21.16
N GLY A 585 -9.95 -27.09 -20.66
CA GLY A 585 -9.76 -28.50 -20.95
C GLY A 585 -10.69 -29.44 -20.15
N TRP A 586 -11.99 -29.09 -20.06
CA TRP A 586 -13.04 -29.88 -19.37
C TRP A 586 -13.20 -31.28 -19.89
#